data_193b9e4b5bb92efbcdd1ea4eb6611028
#
_entry.id   193b9e4b5bb92efbcdd1ea4eb6611028
#
_cell.length_a   1.000
_cell.length_b   1.000
_cell.length_c   1.000
_cell.angle_alpha   90.00
_cell.angle_beta   90.00
_cell.angle_gamma   90.00
#
_symmetry.space_group_name_H-M   'P 1'
#
loop_
_entity.id
_entity.type
_entity.pdbx_description
1 polymer ?
#
loop_
_entity_poly.entity_id
_entity_poly.type
_entity_poly.pdbx_seq_one_letter_code
_entity_poly.pdbx_strand_id
1 'polypeptide(L)'
;MPFIEVKTTEDLSAVAAELKSALGDAITAIPGKSESWLMVNLVGEQKMYFQGSDAPCALFSVSIFGTATDDAYDELNCRLCAIAQQYLQVPPARTYVRYREVDHWGYNNFNF
;
A
#
# COMPACT_ATOMS: atom_id res chain seq x y z
N MET A 1 1.79 4.43 13.37
CA MET A 1 2.33 5.24 12.28
C MET A 1 2.57 4.38 11.06
N PRO A 2 1.69 4.46 10.09
CA PRO A 2 1.87 3.71 8.84
C PRO A 2 2.18 4.60 7.65
N PHE A 3 2.82 4.01 6.67
CA PHE A 3 3.07 4.61 5.36
C PHE A 3 2.80 3.57 4.28
N ILE A 4 2.05 3.96 3.24
CA ILE A 4 1.81 3.10 2.08
C ILE A 4 2.24 3.86 0.82
N GLU A 5 3.13 3.26 0.05
CA GLU A 5 3.47 3.75 -1.29
C GLU A 5 2.93 2.78 -2.32
N VAL A 6 2.25 3.32 -3.32
CA VAL A 6 1.74 2.54 -4.45
C VAL A 6 2.54 2.94 -5.69
N LYS A 7 3.26 1.99 -6.27
CA LYS A 7 3.90 2.16 -7.57
C LYS A 7 3.21 1.26 -8.59
N THR A 8 2.82 1.83 -9.69
CA THR A 8 2.09 1.08 -10.72
C THR A 8 2.40 1.61 -12.11
N THR A 9 2.18 0.76 -13.11
CA THR A 9 2.23 1.14 -14.52
C THR A 9 1.08 2.05 -14.91
N GLU A 10 -0.03 2.05 -14.14
CA GLU A 10 -1.28 2.70 -14.49
C GLU A 10 -1.29 4.18 -14.12
N ASP A 11 -2.13 4.95 -14.80
CA ASP A 11 -2.37 6.36 -14.47
C ASP A 11 -3.32 6.43 -13.27
N LEU A 12 -2.88 7.10 -12.21
CA LEU A 12 -3.64 7.23 -10.97
C LEU A 12 -4.41 8.54 -10.86
N SER A 13 -4.32 9.42 -11.86
CA SER A 13 -4.87 10.77 -11.77
C SER A 13 -6.38 10.79 -11.50
N ALA A 14 -7.13 9.89 -12.16
CA ALA A 14 -8.58 9.88 -12.05
C ALA A 14 -9.09 9.20 -10.77
N VAL A 15 -8.27 8.38 -10.10
CA VAL A 15 -8.71 7.57 -8.95
C VAL A 15 -7.97 7.91 -7.66
N ALA A 16 -7.14 8.95 -7.66
CA ALA A 16 -6.27 9.25 -6.52
C ALA A 16 -7.06 9.43 -5.21
N ALA A 17 -8.17 10.15 -5.23
CA ALA A 17 -8.96 10.40 -4.02
C ALA A 17 -9.62 9.13 -3.51
N GLU A 18 -10.20 8.33 -4.40
CA GLU A 18 -10.85 7.06 -4.04
C GLU A 18 -9.81 6.04 -3.56
N LEU A 19 -8.66 6.02 -4.22
CA LEU A 19 -7.55 5.11 -3.84
C LEU A 19 -7.03 5.46 -2.46
N LYS A 20 -6.82 6.73 -2.16
CA LYS A 20 -6.39 7.20 -0.84
C LYS A 20 -7.39 6.78 0.23
N SER A 21 -8.69 6.93 -0.02
CA SER A 21 -9.73 6.53 0.94
C SER A 21 -9.76 5.01 1.14
N ALA A 22 -9.61 4.25 0.07
CA ALA A 22 -9.58 2.79 0.15
C ALA A 22 -8.36 2.31 0.95
N LEU A 23 -7.20 2.94 0.78
CA LEU A 23 -6.00 2.63 1.54
C LEU A 23 -6.16 2.98 3.02
N GLY A 24 -6.84 4.09 3.32
CA GLY A 24 -7.17 4.47 4.69
C GLY A 24 -8.04 3.44 5.38
N ASP A 25 -9.01 2.87 4.69
CA ASP A 25 -9.83 1.77 5.20
C ASP A 25 -9.00 0.50 5.35
N ALA A 26 -8.17 0.18 4.37
CA ALA A 26 -7.39 -1.05 4.35
C ALA A 26 -6.39 -1.14 5.51
N ILE A 27 -5.76 -0.03 5.89
CA ILE A 27 -4.73 -0.05 6.94
C ILE A 27 -5.29 -0.45 8.31
N THR A 28 -6.60 -0.35 8.50
CA THR A 28 -7.24 -0.79 9.75
C THR A 28 -7.13 -2.30 9.96
N ALA A 29 -6.73 -3.07 8.96
CA ALA A 29 -6.40 -4.49 9.15
C ALA A 29 -5.26 -4.68 10.16
N ILE A 30 -4.38 -3.70 10.27
CA ILE A 30 -3.33 -3.70 11.29
C ILE A 30 -3.90 -3.04 12.56
N PRO A 31 -4.02 -3.79 13.68
CA PRO A 31 -4.58 -3.24 14.91
C PRO A 31 -3.87 -1.96 15.35
N GLY A 32 -4.65 -0.95 15.72
CA GLY A 32 -4.12 0.34 16.18
C GLY A 32 -3.70 1.29 15.09
N LYS A 33 -3.82 0.93 13.81
CA LYS A 33 -3.50 1.81 12.69
C LYS A 33 -4.78 2.38 12.10
N SER A 34 -4.72 3.62 11.62
CA SER A 34 -5.86 4.29 11.01
C SER A 34 -5.41 5.32 9.99
N GLU A 35 -6.35 5.77 9.17
CA GLU A 35 -6.12 6.82 8.17
C GLU A 35 -5.59 8.11 8.80
N SER A 36 -5.96 8.40 10.07
CA SER A 36 -5.51 9.62 10.76
C SER A 36 -3.99 9.77 10.80
N TRP A 37 -3.27 8.66 10.78
CA TRP A 37 -1.81 8.62 10.86
C TRP A 37 -1.16 8.06 9.61
N LEU A 38 -1.95 7.72 8.60
CA LEU A 38 -1.45 7.11 7.37
C LEU A 38 -0.93 8.18 6.42
N MET A 39 0.32 8.02 5.99
CA MET A 39 0.86 8.75 4.86
C MET A 39 0.77 7.87 3.62
N VAL A 40 0.27 8.42 2.53
CA VAL A 40 0.12 7.72 1.26
C VAL A 40 0.91 8.45 0.19
N ASN A 41 1.67 7.70 -0.59
CA ASN A 41 2.34 8.20 -1.79
C ASN A 41 1.89 7.39 -3.00
N LEU A 42 1.35 8.05 -4.00
CA LEU A 42 0.83 7.42 -5.22
C LEU A 42 1.75 7.76 -6.39
N VAL A 43 2.37 6.72 -6.97
CA VAL A 43 3.36 6.87 -8.05
C VAL A 43 2.88 6.06 -9.25
N GLY A 44 2.16 6.72 -10.14
CA GLY A 44 1.62 6.10 -11.35
C GLY A 44 2.50 6.23 -12.57
N GLU A 45 2.08 5.63 -13.67
CA GLU A 45 2.71 5.72 -14.98
C GLU A 45 4.19 5.35 -14.96
N GLN A 46 4.54 4.34 -14.15
CA GLN A 46 5.90 3.86 -14.03
C GLN A 46 6.20 2.80 -15.10
N LYS A 47 7.44 2.75 -15.53
CA LYS A 47 7.91 1.65 -16.38
C LYS A 47 8.29 0.49 -15.50
N MET A 48 7.43 -0.52 -15.47
CA MET A 48 7.60 -1.68 -14.61
C MET A 48 7.44 -2.95 -15.41
N TYR A 49 8.25 -3.93 -15.10
CA TYR A 49 8.19 -5.26 -15.69
C TYR A 49 7.99 -6.27 -14.58
N PHE A 50 7.07 -7.18 -14.78
CA PHE A 50 6.86 -8.32 -13.90
C PHE A 50 6.78 -9.59 -14.72
N GLN A 51 7.55 -10.60 -14.33
CA GLN A 51 7.66 -11.85 -15.09
C GLN A 51 8.03 -11.61 -16.56
N GLY A 52 8.90 -10.63 -16.80
CA GLY A 52 9.37 -10.29 -18.15
C GLY A 52 8.37 -9.54 -19.01
N SER A 53 7.23 -9.13 -18.48
CA SER A 53 6.16 -8.45 -19.20
C SER A 53 5.89 -7.06 -18.64
N ASP A 54 5.59 -6.11 -19.51
CA ASP A 54 5.18 -4.76 -19.15
C ASP A 54 3.65 -4.61 -19.03
N ALA A 55 2.92 -5.72 -19.03
CA ALA A 55 1.49 -5.70 -18.73
C ALA A 55 1.23 -5.02 -17.37
N PRO A 56 0.03 -4.50 -17.12
CA PRO A 56 -0.27 -3.78 -15.88
C PRO A 56 0.17 -4.55 -14.63
N CYS A 57 0.90 -3.86 -13.75
CA CYS A 57 1.35 -4.42 -12.47
C CYS A 57 1.43 -3.32 -11.41
N ALA A 58 1.51 -3.73 -10.15
CA ALA A 58 1.55 -2.81 -9.02
C ALA A 58 2.41 -3.37 -7.89
N LEU A 59 3.05 -2.46 -7.16
CA LEU A 59 3.77 -2.75 -5.93
C LEU A 59 3.23 -1.84 -4.84
N PHE A 60 2.71 -2.45 -3.78
CA PHE A 60 2.38 -1.74 -2.54
C PHE A 60 3.52 -1.93 -1.57
N SER A 61 4.11 -0.84 -1.11
CA SER A 61 5.14 -0.87 -0.07
C SER A 61 4.53 -0.32 1.22
N VAL A 62 4.43 -1.16 2.23
CA VAL A 62 3.82 -0.82 3.51
C VAL A 62 4.89 -0.76 4.57
N SER A 63 4.98 0.36 5.28
CA SER A 63 5.85 0.49 6.45
C SER A 63 4.99 0.78 7.67
N ILE A 64 5.28 0.13 8.79
CA ILE A 64 4.64 0.43 10.06
C ILE A 64 5.69 0.59 11.14
N PHE A 65 5.38 1.42 12.13
CA PHE A 65 6.15 1.45 13.36
C PHE A 65 5.69 0.29 14.25
N GLY A 66 6.63 -0.55 14.67
CA GLY A 66 6.34 -1.73 15.46
C GLY A 66 6.09 -2.97 14.60
N THR A 67 5.27 -3.87 15.10
CA THR A 67 5.04 -5.17 14.49
C THR A 67 3.54 -5.46 14.38
N ALA A 68 3.21 -6.46 13.58
CA ALA A 68 1.85 -6.99 13.47
C ALA A 68 1.91 -8.50 13.31
N THR A 69 0.76 -9.17 13.48
CA THR A 69 0.67 -10.62 13.33
C THR A 69 0.63 -11.02 11.85
N ASP A 70 0.96 -12.26 11.57
CA ASP A 70 0.82 -12.82 10.23
C ASP A 70 -0.62 -12.70 9.72
N ASP A 71 -1.61 -12.97 10.58
CA ASP A 71 -3.02 -12.86 10.22
C ASP A 71 -3.40 -11.43 9.82
N ALA A 72 -2.87 -10.43 10.52
CA ALA A 72 -3.11 -9.02 10.18
C ALA A 72 -2.53 -8.67 8.80
N TYR A 73 -1.32 -9.14 8.52
CA TYR A 73 -0.71 -8.93 7.20
C TYR A 73 -1.45 -9.68 6.10
N ASP A 74 -1.92 -10.89 6.37
CA ASP A 74 -2.72 -11.65 5.40
C ASP A 74 -4.00 -10.89 5.04
N GLU A 75 -4.68 -10.34 6.02
CA GLU A 75 -5.88 -9.53 5.79
C GLU A 75 -5.56 -8.26 5.01
N LEU A 76 -4.49 -7.58 5.35
CA LEU A 76 -4.07 -6.37 4.63
C LEU A 76 -3.72 -6.70 3.18
N ASN A 77 -2.98 -7.78 2.94
CA ASN A 77 -2.65 -8.23 1.60
C ASN A 77 -3.92 -8.49 0.77
N CYS A 78 -4.89 -9.15 1.35
CA CYS A 78 -6.17 -9.43 0.69
C CYS A 78 -6.86 -8.11 0.28
N ARG A 79 -6.91 -7.15 1.19
CA ARG A 79 -7.53 -5.84 0.92
C ARG A 79 -6.77 -5.05 -0.14
N LEU A 80 -5.44 -5.05 -0.10
CA LEU A 80 -4.62 -4.31 -1.07
C LEU A 80 -4.73 -4.94 -2.47
N CYS A 81 -4.74 -6.24 -2.58
CA CYS A 81 -4.96 -6.92 -3.86
C CYS A 81 -6.34 -6.60 -4.43
N ALA A 82 -7.38 -6.54 -3.60
CA ALA A 82 -8.72 -6.14 -4.03
C ALA A 82 -8.75 -4.70 -4.53
N ILE A 83 -8.02 -3.81 -3.86
CA ILE A 83 -7.87 -2.41 -4.26
C ILE A 83 -7.19 -2.31 -5.63
N ALA A 84 -6.11 -3.05 -5.85
CA ALA A 84 -5.41 -3.06 -7.13
C ALA A 84 -6.35 -3.51 -8.26
N GLN A 85 -7.15 -4.55 -8.01
CA GLN A 85 -8.09 -5.05 -8.99
C GLN A 85 -9.18 -4.01 -9.29
N GLN A 86 -9.73 -3.41 -8.26
CA GLN A 86 -10.88 -2.49 -8.40
C GLN A 86 -10.49 -1.15 -9.01
N TYR A 87 -9.40 -0.55 -8.53
CA TYR A 87 -9.04 0.83 -8.90
C TYR A 87 -7.99 0.93 -9.99
N LEU A 88 -7.12 -0.08 -10.12
CA LEU A 88 -6.04 -0.07 -11.09
C LEU A 88 -6.24 -1.07 -12.22
N GLN A 89 -7.22 -1.95 -12.11
CA GLN A 89 -7.43 -3.09 -13.02
C GLN A 89 -6.18 -3.97 -13.12
N VAL A 90 -5.44 -4.08 -12.01
CA VAL A 90 -4.27 -4.95 -11.91
C VAL A 90 -4.68 -6.21 -11.13
N PRO A 91 -4.53 -7.40 -11.73
CA PRO A 91 -4.94 -8.62 -11.05
C PRO A 91 -3.98 -8.96 -9.89
N PRO A 92 -4.46 -9.72 -8.91
CA PRO A 92 -3.61 -10.15 -7.78
C PRO A 92 -2.32 -10.85 -8.23
N ALA A 93 -2.38 -11.60 -9.33
CA ALA A 93 -1.21 -12.31 -9.87
C ALA A 93 -0.12 -11.36 -10.39
N ARG A 94 -0.41 -10.08 -10.53
CA ARG A 94 0.54 -9.07 -10.96
C ARG A 94 0.71 -7.95 -9.93
N THR A 95 0.38 -8.26 -8.68
CA THR A 95 0.46 -7.32 -7.56
C THR A 95 1.40 -7.88 -6.50
N TYR A 96 2.42 -7.12 -6.14
CA TYR A 96 3.25 -7.40 -4.97
C TYR A 96 2.86 -6.47 -3.84
N VAL A 97 2.92 -7.01 -2.62
CA VAL A 97 2.80 -6.24 -1.39
C VAL A 97 4.04 -6.53 -0.55
N ARG A 98 4.76 -5.49 -0.20
CA ARG A 98 5.99 -5.59 0.58
C ARG A 98 5.78 -4.89 1.91
N TYR A 99 6.18 -5.54 3.01
CA TYR A 99 6.03 -5.03 4.36
C TYR A 99 7.38 -4.71 4.98
N ARG A 100 7.45 -3.60 5.69
CA ARG A 100 8.62 -3.23 6.48
C ARG A 100 8.18 -2.82 7.86
N GLU A 101 8.75 -3.48 8.88
CA GLU A 101 8.56 -3.11 10.27
C GLU A 101 9.73 -2.22 10.68
N VAL A 102 9.42 -1.09 11.31
CA VAL A 102 10.39 -0.05 11.60
C VAL A 102 10.48 0.13 13.12
N ASP A 103 11.71 0.06 13.66
CA ASP A 103 11.96 0.19 15.10
C ASP A 103 12.02 1.65 15.55
N HIS A 104 12.39 2.54 14.65
CA HIS A 104 12.53 3.97 14.94
C HIS A 104 11.72 4.77 13.95
N TRP A 105 10.86 5.64 14.47
CA TRP A 105 9.97 6.47 13.66
C TRP A 105 9.95 7.88 14.20
N GLY A 106 10.25 8.84 13.35
CA GLY A 106 10.25 10.25 13.72
C GLY A 106 8.93 10.92 13.34
N TYR A 107 8.38 11.66 14.27
CA TYR A 107 7.19 12.47 14.05
C TYR A 107 7.21 13.67 14.99
N ASN A 108 6.89 14.84 14.47
CA ASN A 108 6.72 16.08 15.26
C ASN A 108 7.91 16.35 16.19
N ASN A 109 9.13 16.27 15.64
CA ASN A 109 10.41 16.46 16.32
C ASN A 109 10.79 15.38 17.35
N PHE A 110 10.02 14.32 17.47
CA PHE A 110 10.32 13.23 18.40
C PHE A 110 10.53 11.93 17.63
N ASN A 111 11.34 11.06 18.19
CA ASN A 111 11.49 9.68 17.71
C ASN A 111 10.82 8.73 18.71
N PHE A 112 10.18 7.74 18.16
CA PHE A 112 9.54 6.68 18.93
C PHE A 112 10.41 5.45 19.00
#